data_b955fc2253f5ef2ece0f845ce2df364b
#
_entry.id   b955fc2253f5ef2ece0f845ce2df364b
#
_cell.length_a   1.000
_cell.length_b   1.000
_cell.length_c   1.000
_cell.angle_alpha   90.00
_cell.angle_beta   90.00
_cell.angle_gamma   90.00
#
_symmetry.space_group_name_H-M   'P 1'
#
loop_
_entity.id
_entity.type
_entity.pdbx_description
1 polymer ?
#
loop_
_entity_poly.entity_id
_entity_poly.type
_entity_poly.pdbx_seq_one_letter_code
_entity_poly.pdbx_strand_id
1 'polypeptide(L)'
;MEAITVHYKLSEKEYLDAARLILFPKPVEWRLRAATACMLLPMAFFLSAVAVGFEPLPALGVAVALLPLVVYLIFFHFNAIARRCYKGDRRFREAMTLTFTDEHITLQSKLVESKQSWKLYTDVLEGETCYALIYGQDIRMAIMLPKRAFRTKQQHRAFRELVGAQFKRALPLQRIGELEAEEREYHPASLEPPDWR
;
A
#
# COMPACT_ATOMS: atom_id res chain seq x y z
N MET A 1 9.88 -1.13 -26.39
CA MET A 1 9.87 -2.30 -25.48
C MET A 1 8.67 -3.19 -25.77
N GLU A 2 8.78 -4.51 -25.49
CA GLU A 2 7.61 -5.41 -25.55
C GLU A 2 6.59 -5.02 -24.49
N ALA A 3 5.29 -5.07 -24.84
CA ALA A 3 4.22 -4.69 -23.91
C ALA A 3 4.13 -5.72 -22.76
N ILE A 4 4.13 -5.25 -21.53
CA ILE A 4 4.04 -6.08 -20.33
C ILE A 4 2.58 -6.17 -19.93
N THR A 5 1.97 -7.34 -20.08
CA THR A 5 0.57 -7.56 -19.71
C THR A 5 0.49 -8.44 -18.46
N VAL A 6 -0.25 -7.98 -17.46
CA VAL A 6 -0.51 -8.68 -16.20
C VAL A 6 -2.00 -8.81 -15.95
N HIS A 7 -2.41 -9.95 -15.43
CA HIS A 7 -3.80 -10.25 -15.07
C HIS A 7 -3.87 -10.59 -13.60
N TYR A 8 -4.75 -9.93 -12.87
CA TYR A 8 -4.92 -10.21 -11.46
C TYR A 8 -6.31 -9.80 -10.96
N LYS A 9 -6.65 -10.34 -9.81
CA LYS A 9 -7.77 -9.89 -8.99
C LYS A 9 -7.22 -9.55 -7.62
N LEU A 10 -7.47 -8.33 -7.16
CA LEU A 10 -6.92 -7.85 -5.89
C LEU A 10 -7.62 -8.54 -4.72
N SER A 11 -6.85 -9.09 -3.78
CA SER A 11 -7.39 -9.62 -2.53
C SER A 11 -7.53 -8.49 -1.49
N GLU A 12 -8.40 -8.72 -0.47
CA GLU A 12 -8.56 -7.75 0.63
C GLU A 12 -7.24 -7.47 1.35
N LYS A 13 -6.41 -8.50 1.55
CA LYS A 13 -5.11 -8.38 2.20
C LYS A 13 -4.16 -7.48 1.39
N GLU A 14 -4.04 -7.73 0.09
CA GLU A 14 -3.18 -6.94 -0.80
C GLU A 14 -3.66 -5.49 -0.91
N TYR A 15 -4.98 -5.28 -0.92
CA TYR A 15 -5.54 -3.94 -0.86
C TYR A 15 -5.14 -3.21 0.42
N LEU A 16 -5.24 -3.88 1.58
CA LEU A 16 -4.83 -3.31 2.87
C LEU A 16 -3.33 -2.99 2.92
N ASP A 17 -2.50 -3.87 2.37
CA ASP A 17 -1.04 -3.65 2.29
C ASP A 17 -0.71 -2.47 1.37
N ALA A 18 -1.34 -2.39 0.20
CA ALA A 18 -1.19 -1.26 -0.70
C ALA A 18 -1.72 0.06 -0.09
N ALA A 19 -2.85 -0.01 0.61
CA ALA A 19 -3.43 1.13 1.32
C ALA A 19 -2.49 1.68 2.39
N ARG A 20 -1.85 0.79 3.14
CA ARG A 20 -0.82 1.16 4.13
C ARG A 20 0.40 1.80 3.46
N LEU A 21 0.84 1.23 2.34
CA LEU A 21 1.96 1.76 1.58
C LEU A 21 1.70 3.19 1.07
N ILE A 22 0.49 3.47 0.59
CA ILE A 22 0.10 4.79 0.09
C ILE A 22 0.01 5.81 1.22
N LEU A 23 -0.63 5.46 2.33
CA LEU A 23 -0.80 6.37 3.46
C LEU A 23 0.47 6.55 4.27
N PHE A 24 1.34 5.55 4.28
CA PHE A 24 2.57 5.53 5.08
C PHE A 24 3.76 5.10 4.21
N PRO A 25 4.14 5.92 3.21
CA PRO A 25 5.17 5.56 2.23
C PRO A 25 6.55 5.32 2.86
N LYS A 26 6.75 5.85 4.07
CA LYS A 26 7.96 5.63 4.85
C LYS A 26 7.60 4.95 6.17
N PRO A 27 7.82 3.64 6.29
CA PRO A 27 7.43 2.88 7.49
C PRO A 27 8.08 3.41 8.78
N VAL A 28 9.25 4.05 8.69
CA VAL A 28 9.93 4.67 9.82
C VAL A 28 9.19 5.94 10.29
N GLU A 29 8.77 6.80 9.36
CA GLU A 29 8.06 8.04 9.69
C GLU A 29 6.68 7.79 10.32
N TRP A 30 5.96 6.81 9.83
CA TRP A 30 4.67 6.46 10.43
C TRP A 30 4.83 5.88 11.84
N ARG A 31 5.83 5.01 12.05
CA ARG A 31 6.13 4.47 13.39
C ARG A 31 6.50 5.60 14.36
N LEU A 32 7.29 6.56 13.87
CA LEU A 32 7.66 7.74 14.66
C LEU A 32 6.43 8.61 14.98
N ARG A 33 5.58 8.91 14.00
CA ARG A 33 4.33 9.68 14.21
C ARG A 33 3.37 8.97 15.15
N ALA A 34 3.19 7.65 15.00
CA ALA A 34 2.38 6.86 15.91
C ALA A 34 2.96 6.86 17.33
N ALA A 35 4.27 6.68 17.48
CA ALA A 35 4.93 6.75 18.78
C ALA A 35 4.78 8.15 19.41
N THR A 36 4.93 9.21 18.62
CA THR A 36 4.73 10.59 19.09
C THR A 36 3.28 10.83 19.52
N ALA A 37 2.30 10.39 18.76
CA ALA A 37 0.89 10.49 19.15
C ALA A 37 0.58 9.69 20.43
N CYS A 38 1.13 8.49 20.54
CA CYS A 38 1.01 7.65 21.72
C CYS A 38 1.62 8.29 22.99
N MET A 39 2.65 9.11 22.85
CA MET A 39 3.25 9.84 23.96
C MET A 39 2.51 11.15 24.27
N LEU A 40 2.17 11.92 23.25
CA LEU A 40 1.60 13.25 23.44
C LEU A 40 0.17 13.22 23.98
N LEU A 41 -0.69 12.31 23.52
CA LEU A 41 -2.08 12.23 23.97
C LEU A 41 -2.24 11.91 25.45
N PRO A 42 -1.61 10.87 25.99
CA PRO A 42 -1.66 10.60 27.44
C PRO A 42 -1.00 11.70 28.27
N MET A 43 0.08 12.32 27.77
CA MET A 43 0.73 13.41 28.46
C MET A 43 -0.15 14.67 28.51
N ALA A 44 -0.83 15.02 27.43
CA ALA A 44 -1.80 16.11 27.40
C ALA A 44 -2.98 15.84 28.35
N PHE A 45 -3.47 14.61 28.40
CA PHE A 45 -4.49 14.19 29.36
C PHE A 45 -4.01 14.31 30.79
N PHE A 46 -2.79 13.83 31.10
CA PHE A 46 -2.20 13.93 32.43
C PHE A 46 -2.08 15.39 32.88
N LEU A 47 -1.52 16.25 32.03
CA LEU A 47 -1.36 17.69 32.34
C LEU A 47 -2.70 18.38 32.57
N SER A 48 -3.70 18.06 31.74
CA SER A 48 -5.05 18.65 31.91
C SER A 48 -5.73 18.16 33.19
N ALA A 49 -5.58 16.89 33.54
CA ALA A 49 -6.14 16.36 34.78
C ALA A 49 -5.53 17.00 36.03
N VAL A 50 -4.20 17.19 36.04
CA VAL A 50 -3.51 17.87 37.13
C VAL A 50 -3.92 19.34 37.21
N ALA A 51 -4.07 20.03 36.08
CA ALA A 51 -4.51 21.44 36.01
C ALA A 51 -5.93 21.64 36.58
N VAL A 52 -6.79 20.62 36.49
CA VAL A 52 -8.16 20.64 37.05
C VAL A 52 -8.18 20.22 38.54
N GLY A 53 -7.04 19.87 39.12
CA GLY A 53 -6.91 19.55 40.56
C GLY A 53 -6.99 18.07 40.91
N PHE A 54 -6.85 17.17 39.92
CA PHE A 54 -6.67 15.76 40.20
C PHE A 54 -5.28 15.47 40.79
N GLU A 55 -5.24 14.57 41.75
CA GLU A 55 -3.95 14.11 42.31
C GLU A 55 -3.07 13.52 41.20
N PRO A 56 -1.76 13.82 41.14
CA PRO A 56 -0.87 13.45 40.05
C PRO A 56 -0.69 11.93 39.89
N LEU A 57 -0.71 11.17 41.00
CA LEU A 57 -0.46 9.73 40.96
C LEU A 57 -1.58 8.95 40.24
N PRO A 58 -2.87 9.09 40.61
CA PRO A 58 -3.95 8.45 39.90
C PRO A 58 -4.11 8.98 38.46
N ALA A 59 -3.87 10.28 38.22
CA ALA A 59 -3.91 10.86 36.85
C ALA A 59 -2.86 10.20 35.96
N LEU A 60 -1.66 9.95 36.44
CA LEU A 60 -0.61 9.24 35.69
C LEU A 60 -1.03 7.79 35.41
N GLY A 61 -1.61 7.09 36.36
CA GLY A 61 -2.11 5.72 36.16
C GLY A 61 -3.13 5.64 35.01
N VAL A 62 -4.10 6.56 34.97
CA VAL A 62 -5.11 6.62 33.93
C VAL A 62 -4.46 6.96 32.57
N ALA A 63 -3.54 7.92 32.53
CA ALA A 63 -2.85 8.29 31.30
C ALA A 63 -2.08 7.10 30.69
N VAL A 64 -1.39 6.33 31.50
CA VAL A 64 -0.66 5.12 31.07
C VAL A 64 -1.62 4.02 30.60
N ALA A 65 -2.75 3.84 31.29
CA ALA A 65 -3.76 2.86 30.89
C ALA A 65 -4.45 3.20 29.55
N LEU A 66 -4.53 4.48 29.19
CA LEU A 66 -5.08 4.92 27.90
C LEU A 66 -4.15 4.66 26.71
N LEU A 67 -2.85 4.50 26.92
CA LEU A 67 -1.87 4.26 25.87
C LEU A 67 -2.23 3.09 24.93
N PRO A 68 -2.46 1.87 25.42
CA PRO A 68 -2.81 0.73 24.57
C PRO A 68 -4.16 0.95 23.86
N LEU A 69 -5.09 1.65 24.49
CA LEU A 69 -6.38 1.98 23.89
C LEU A 69 -6.21 2.90 22.67
N VAL A 70 -5.38 3.95 22.79
CA VAL A 70 -5.11 4.88 21.68
C VAL A 70 -4.43 4.15 20.51
N VAL A 71 -3.43 3.33 20.79
CA VAL A 71 -2.76 2.49 19.78
C VAL A 71 -3.77 1.58 19.09
N TYR A 72 -4.58 0.87 19.85
CA TYR A 72 -5.62 -0.02 19.32
C TYR A 72 -6.60 0.73 18.42
N LEU A 73 -7.10 1.88 18.86
CA LEU A 73 -8.04 2.69 18.08
C LEU A 73 -7.44 3.16 16.74
N ILE A 74 -6.20 3.64 16.74
CA ILE A 74 -5.52 4.07 15.50
C ILE A 74 -5.43 2.91 14.50
N PHE A 75 -4.97 1.74 14.93
CA PHE A 75 -4.84 0.58 14.07
C PHE A 75 -6.18 0.00 13.61
N PHE A 76 -7.15 -0.06 14.53
CA PHE A 76 -8.49 -0.59 14.23
C PHE A 76 -9.23 0.29 13.24
N HIS A 77 -9.25 1.61 13.45
CA HIS A 77 -9.91 2.55 12.55
C HIS A 77 -9.32 2.52 11.15
N PHE A 78 -7.99 2.50 11.02
CA PHE A 78 -7.34 2.40 9.72
C PHE A 78 -7.82 1.16 8.95
N ASN A 79 -7.72 -0.01 9.57
CA ASN A 79 -8.11 -1.26 8.93
C ASN A 79 -9.62 -1.29 8.61
N ALA A 80 -10.46 -0.74 9.49
CA ALA A 80 -11.90 -0.68 9.27
C ALA A 80 -12.25 0.23 8.07
N ILE A 81 -11.62 1.40 7.96
CA ILE A 81 -11.82 2.32 6.84
C ILE A 81 -11.35 1.69 5.53
N ALA A 82 -10.14 1.14 5.50
CA ALA A 82 -9.59 0.51 4.31
C ALA A 82 -10.46 -0.69 3.84
N ARG A 83 -10.94 -1.52 4.78
CA ARG A 83 -11.89 -2.60 4.45
C ARG A 83 -13.21 -2.09 3.90
N ARG A 84 -13.75 -0.99 4.44
CA ARG A 84 -14.96 -0.36 3.91
C ARG A 84 -14.75 0.15 2.49
N CYS A 85 -13.60 0.77 2.20
CA CYS A 85 -13.25 1.22 0.86
C CYS A 85 -13.15 0.03 -0.11
N TYR A 86 -12.48 -1.05 0.27
CA TYR A 86 -12.40 -2.25 -0.55
C TYR A 86 -13.76 -2.87 -0.84
N LYS A 87 -14.63 -2.99 0.18
CA LYS A 87 -15.98 -3.55 0.04
C LYS A 87 -16.93 -2.63 -0.72
N GLY A 88 -16.77 -1.33 -0.56
CA GLY A 88 -17.62 -0.32 -1.19
C GLY A 88 -17.35 -0.13 -2.68
N ASP A 89 -16.12 -0.31 -3.13
CA ASP A 89 -15.74 -0.11 -4.53
C ASP A 89 -15.59 -1.44 -5.27
N ARG A 90 -16.53 -1.72 -6.19
CA ARG A 90 -16.52 -2.94 -7.00
C ARG A 90 -15.28 -3.07 -7.87
N ARG A 91 -14.65 -1.96 -8.28
CA ARG A 91 -13.45 -1.97 -9.13
C ARG A 91 -12.32 -2.78 -8.52
N PHE A 92 -12.13 -2.69 -7.19
CA PHE A 92 -11.06 -3.43 -6.50
C PHE A 92 -11.33 -4.95 -6.38
N ARG A 93 -12.57 -5.38 -6.58
CA ARG A 93 -12.98 -6.78 -6.46
C ARG A 93 -13.10 -7.49 -7.81
N GLU A 94 -13.05 -6.74 -8.89
CA GLU A 94 -13.08 -7.30 -10.24
C GLU A 94 -11.67 -7.73 -10.67
N ALA A 95 -11.63 -8.66 -11.59
CA ALA A 95 -10.40 -9.02 -12.24
C ALA A 95 -9.98 -7.91 -13.20
N MET A 96 -8.71 -7.58 -13.18
CA MET A 96 -8.12 -6.50 -13.96
C MET A 96 -7.00 -7.03 -14.84
N THR A 97 -6.93 -6.47 -16.03
CA THR A 97 -5.80 -6.62 -16.94
C THR A 97 -5.11 -5.26 -17.04
N LEU A 98 -3.83 -5.23 -16.75
CA LEU A 98 -2.98 -4.07 -16.97
C LEU A 98 -1.97 -4.37 -18.05
N THR A 99 -1.89 -3.48 -19.04
CA THR A 99 -0.86 -3.54 -20.07
C THR A 99 -0.02 -2.28 -20.00
N PHE A 100 1.26 -2.47 -19.77
CA PHE A 100 2.25 -1.41 -19.67
C PHE A 100 3.03 -1.32 -20.97
N THR A 101 3.05 -0.15 -21.58
CA THR A 101 3.86 0.20 -22.75
C THR A 101 4.77 1.38 -22.41
N ASP A 102 5.69 1.73 -23.27
CA ASP A 102 6.58 2.89 -23.06
C ASP A 102 5.81 4.22 -22.99
N GLU A 103 4.62 4.31 -23.60
CA GLU A 103 3.86 5.56 -23.69
C GLU A 103 2.69 5.63 -22.71
N HIS A 104 2.06 4.49 -22.41
CA HIS A 104 0.81 4.48 -21.66
C HIS A 104 0.60 3.19 -20.88
N ILE A 105 -0.32 3.28 -19.91
CA ILE A 105 -0.85 2.17 -19.14
C ILE A 105 -2.31 1.97 -19.59
N THR A 106 -2.63 0.78 -20.05
CA THR A 106 -4.00 0.39 -20.36
C THR A 106 -4.54 -0.46 -19.23
N LEU A 107 -5.65 -0.01 -18.62
CA LEU A 107 -6.38 -0.75 -17.61
C LEU A 107 -7.67 -1.25 -18.23
N GLN A 108 -7.91 -2.55 -18.14
CA GLN A 108 -9.09 -3.20 -18.67
C GLN A 108 -9.71 -4.10 -17.60
N SER A 109 -11.00 -3.91 -17.35
CA SER A 109 -11.82 -4.76 -16.48
C SER A 109 -13.23 -4.86 -17.07
N LYS A 110 -14.10 -5.68 -16.46
CA LYS A 110 -15.52 -5.72 -16.87
C LYS A 110 -16.27 -4.39 -16.71
N LEU A 111 -15.79 -3.52 -15.83
CA LEU A 111 -16.46 -2.26 -15.47
C LEU A 111 -15.79 -1.03 -16.04
N VAL A 112 -14.51 -1.11 -16.34
CA VAL A 112 -13.70 0.06 -16.73
C VAL A 112 -12.71 -0.35 -17.79
N GLU A 113 -12.64 0.45 -18.83
CA GLU A 113 -11.54 0.44 -19.79
C GLU A 113 -10.96 1.85 -19.86
N SER A 114 -9.67 1.98 -19.60
CA SER A 114 -9.01 3.27 -19.66
C SER A 114 -7.58 3.13 -20.17
N LYS A 115 -7.17 4.11 -20.95
CA LYS A 115 -5.81 4.27 -21.46
C LYS A 115 -5.24 5.55 -20.88
N GLN A 116 -4.18 5.44 -20.10
CA GLN A 116 -3.62 6.54 -19.31
C GLN A 116 -2.15 6.75 -19.65
N SER A 117 -1.74 8.00 -19.86
CA SER A 117 -0.34 8.33 -20.06
C SER A 117 0.44 8.21 -18.73
N TRP A 118 1.71 7.81 -18.80
CA TRP A 118 2.61 7.81 -17.63
C TRP A 118 2.70 9.16 -16.93
N LYS A 119 2.52 10.25 -17.67
CA LYS A 119 2.53 11.63 -17.14
C LYS A 119 1.43 11.91 -16.11
N LEU A 120 0.38 11.10 -16.09
CA LEU A 120 -0.69 11.21 -15.10
C LEU A 120 -0.22 10.75 -13.71
N TYR A 121 0.76 9.85 -13.66
CA TYR A 121 1.23 9.27 -12.42
C TYR A 121 2.32 10.13 -11.79
N THR A 122 2.15 10.42 -10.51
CA THR A 122 3.05 11.29 -9.73
C THR A 122 4.17 10.49 -9.06
N ASP A 123 3.90 9.26 -8.67
CA ASP A 123 4.88 8.40 -7.99
C ASP A 123 4.52 6.92 -8.13
N VAL A 124 5.52 6.06 -7.94
CA VAL A 124 5.35 4.61 -7.81
C VAL A 124 6.00 4.18 -6.51
N LEU A 125 5.20 3.62 -5.62
CA LEU A 125 5.67 3.06 -4.37
C LEU A 125 5.82 1.55 -4.51
N GLU A 126 6.94 1.03 -4.08
CA GLU A 126 7.18 -0.40 -3.98
C GLU A 126 7.01 -0.85 -2.54
N GLY A 127 6.07 -1.76 -2.31
CA GLY A 127 5.88 -2.45 -1.04
C GLY A 127 6.41 -3.88 -1.10
N GLU A 128 6.25 -4.59 -0.02
CA GLU A 128 6.66 -5.99 0.12
C GLU A 128 5.89 -6.90 -0.84
N THR A 129 4.57 -6.76 -0.89
CA THR A 129 3.65 -7.61 -1.66
C THR A 129 3.10 -6.96 -2.93
N CYS A 130 3.21 -5.64 -3.07
CA CYS A 130 2.55 -4.89 -4.13
C CYS A 130 3.31 -3.63 -4.54
N TYR A 131 2.95 -3.13 -5.73
CA TYR A 131 3.25 -1.78 -6.18
C TYR A 131 2.01 -0.91 -6.09
N ALA A 132 2.19 0.37 -5.79
CA ALA A 132 1.12 1.38 -5.87
C ALA A 132 1.55 2.50 -6.82
N LEU A 133 0.86 2.61 -7.94
CA LEU A 133 1.05 3.69 -8.92
C LEU A 133 0.08 4.81 -8.59
N ILE A 134 0.59 5.94 -8.14
CA ILE A 134 -0.20 7.06 -7.60
C ILE A 134 -0.43 8.09 -8.69
N TYR A 135 -1.71 8.47 -8.92
CA TYR A 135 -2.08 9.52 -9.87
C TYR A 135 -2.95 10.64 -9.26
N GLY A 136 -3.07 10.67 -7.93
CA GLY A 136 -3.82 11.69 -7.20
C GLY A 136 -3.47 11.69 -5.72
N GLN A 137 -4.23 12.43 -4.94
CA GLN A 137 -4.01 12.55 -3.49
C GLN A 137 -4.82 11.55 -2.64
N ASP A 138 -5.80 10.89 -3.24
CA ASP A 138 -6.65 9.89 -2.55
C ASP A 138 -6.11 8.47 -2.82
N ILE A 139 -6.20 7.61 -1.83
CA ILE A 139 -5.92 6.18 -1.94
C ILE A 139 -6.69 5.49 -3.07
N ARG A 140 -7.89 6.02 -3.41
CA ARG A 140 -8.70 5.53 -4.52
C ARG A 140 -8.18 5.96 -5.89
N MET A 141 -7.25 6.92 -5.91
CA MET A 141 -6.56 7.41 -7.11
C MET A 141 -5.18 6.74 -7.26
N ALA A 142 -5.13 5.43 -7.03
CA ALA A 142 -3.93 4.63 -7.22
C ALA A 142 -4.27 3.30 -7.88
N ILE A 143 -3.40 2.85 -8.76
CA ILE A 143 -3.43 1.47 -9.27
C ILE A 143 -2.58 0.62 -8.34
N MET A 144 -3.21 -0.40 -7.76
CA MET A 144 -2.57 -1.34 -6.85
C MET A 144 -2.25 -2.62 -7.63
N LEU A 145 -0.97 -2.92 -7.80
CA LEU A 145 -0.48 -4.04 -8.59
C LEU A 145 0.22 -5.05 -7.68
N PRO A 146 -0.37 -6.22 -7.43
CA PRO A 146 0.28 -7.27 -6.66
C PRO A 146 1.52 -7.82 -7.39
N LYS A 147 2.62 -8.03 -6.67
CA LYS A 147 3.85 -8.60 -7.25
C LYS A 147 3.62 -9.99 -7.86
N ARG A 148 2.71 -10.78 -7.28
CA ARG A 148 2.32 -12.09 -7.81
C ARG A 148 1.61 -12.06 -9.17
N ALA A 149 1.17 -10.88 -9.64
CA ALA A 149 0.58 -10.74 -10.97
C ALA A 149 1.58 -10.96 -12.10
N PHE A 150 2.86 -10.81 -11.83
CA PHE A 150 3.93 -11.10 -12.77
C PHE A 150 4.16 -12.61 -12.84
N ARG A 151 4.03 -13.19 -14.04
CA ARG A 151 4.17 -14.64 -14.25
C ARG A 151 5.63 -15.10 -14.20
N THR A 152 6.55 -14.21 -14.57
CA THR A 152 7.98 -14.52 -14.62
C THR A 152 8.80 -13.40 -13.98
N LYS A 153 9.97 -13.76 -13.47
CA LYS A 153 10.93 -12.78 -12.94
C LYS A 153 11.42 -11.81 -14.00
N GLN A 154 11.54 -12.29 -15.23
CA GLN A 154 11.92 -11.44 -16.36
C GLN A 154 10.87 -10.36 -16.62
N GLN A 155 9.57 -10.71 -16.58
CA GLN A 155 8.46 -9.75 -16.69
C GLN A 155 8.50 -8.72 -15.55
N HIS A 156 8.76 -9.17 -14.32
CA HIS A 156 8.87 -8.29 -13.16
C HIS A 156 10.07 -7.33 -13.30
N ARG A 157 11.23 -7.84 -13.75
CA ARG A 157 12.42 -7.00 -14.01
C ARG A 157 12.16 -5.97 -15.10
N ALA A 158 11.57 -6.38 -16.22
CA ALA A 158 11.20 -5.47 -17.31
C ALA A 158 10.24 -4.36 -16.85
N PHE A 159 9.26 -4.69 -15.98
CA PHE A 159 8.39 -3.68 -15.38
C PHE A 159 9.16 -2.69 -14.51
N ARG A 160 10.09 -3.15 -13.67
CA ARG A 160 10.92 -2.25 -12.84
C ARG A 160 11.82 -1.33 -13.67
N GLU A 161 12.40 -1.85 -14.75
CA GLU A 161 13.20 -1.06 -15.70
C GLU A 161 12.34 0.00 -16.38
N LEU A 162 11.14 -0.38 -16.82
CA LEU A 162 10.17 0.55 -17.43
C LEU A 162 9.79 1.67 -16.47
N VAL A 163 9.42 1.34 -15.22
CA VAL A 163 9.09 2.32 -14.19
C VAL A 163 10.29 3.22 -13.89
N GLY A 164 11.49 2.64 -13.74
CA GLY A 164 12.71 3.40 -13.51
C GLY A 164 13.00 4.41 -14.62
N ALA A 165 12.77 4.05 -15.87
CA ALA A 165 12.93 4.94 -17.03
C ALA A 165 11.90 6.07 -17.01
N GLN A 166 10.63 5.78 -16.69
CA GLN A 166 9.54 6.76 -16.71
C GLN A 166 9.65 7.80 -15.59
N PHE A 167 10.02 7.38 -14.38
CA PHE A 167 10.07 8.26 -13.23
C PHE A 167 11.46 8.88 -12.98
N LYS A 168 12.47 8.58 -13.82
CA LYS A 168 13.88 9.01 -13.63
C LYS A 168 14.38 8.79 -12.18
N ARG A 169 13.77 7.92 -11.46
CA ARG A 169 14.14 7.42 -10.15
C ARG A 169 14.54 5.96 -10.30
N ALA A 170 15.80 5.65 -10.02
CA ALA A 170 16.10 4.30 -9.60
C ALA A 170 15.19 4.02 -8.40
N LEU A 171 14.18 3.15 -8.57
CA LEU A 171 13.54 2.54 -7.40
C LEU A 171 14.68 2.07 -6.52
N PRO A 172 14.74 2.44 -5.23
CA PRO A 172 15.84 2.05 -4.38
C PRO A 172 15.98 0.54 -4.57
N LEU A 173 17.10 0.14 -5.17
CA LEU A 173 17.44 -1.26 -5.34
C LEU A 173 17.50 -1.81 -3.91
N GLN A 174 16.40 -2.38 -3.46
CA GLN A 174 16.44 -3.29 -2.35
C GLN A 174 17.53 -4.27 -2.72
N ARG A 175 18.59 -4.29 -1.91
CA ARG A 175 19.91 -4.90 -2.13
C ARG A 175 19.84 -6.11 -3.04
N ILE A 176 20.66 -6.13 -4.08
CA ILE A 176 20.77 -7.24 -5.04
C ILE A 176 20.84 -8.62 -4.35
N GLY A 177 21.39 -8.69 -3.12
CA GLY A 177 21.42 -9.89 -2.29
C GLY A 177 20.08 -10.38 -1.74
N GLU A 178 19.04 -9.52 -1.61
CA GLU A 178 17.70 -9.95 -1.20
C GLU A 178 16.93 -10.52 -2.40
N LEU A 179 17.24 -10.07 -3.61
CA LEU A 179 16.64 -10.62 -4.83
C LEU A 179 17.10 -12.06 -5.10
N GLU A 180 18.34 -12.41 -4.74
CA GLU A 180 18.84 -13.78 -4.85
C GLU A 180 18.25 -14.71 -3.77
N ALA A 181 17.87 -14.17 -2.61
CA ALA A 181 17.18 -14.93 -1.56
C ALA A 181 15.69 -15.11 -1.90
N GLU A 182 15.03 -14.07 -2.41
CA GLU A 182 13.63 -14.11 -2.88
C GLU A 182 13.50 -15.03 -4.11
N GLU A 183 14.59 -15.18 -4.87
CA GLU A 183 14.70 -16.07 -6.02
C GLU A 183 14.54 -17.56 -5.64
N ARG A 184 14.87 -17.94 -4.43
CA ARG A 184 14.72 -19.33 -3.95
C ARG A 184 13.34 -19.64 -3.38
N GLU A 185 12.57 -18.63 -3.00
CA GLU A 185 11.29 -18.78 -2.30
C GLU A 185 10.07 -18.52 -3.20
N TYR A 186 10.29 -18.03 -4.43
CA TYR A 186 9.21 -17.76 -5.38
C TYR A 186 8.65 -19.08 -5.94
N HIS A 187 7.60 -19.58 -5.32
CA HIS A 187 6.75 -20.63 -5.89
C HIS A 187 5.63 -19.95 -6.68
N PRO A 188 5.55 -20.10 -8.01
CA PRO A 188 4.42 -19.60 -8.76
C PRO A 188 3.19 -20.40 -8.32
N ALA A 189 2.38 -19.78 -7.44
CA ALA A 189 1.07 -20.34 -7.17
C ALA A 189 0.35 -20.50 -8.51
N SER A 190 -0.11 -21.68 -8.79
CA SER A 190 -0.85 -22.08 -9.99
C SER A 190 -2.03 -21.14 -10.20
N LEU A 191 -1.79 -20.05 -10.93
CA LEU A 191 -2.84 -19.17 -11.39
C LEU A 191 -3.30 -19.71 -12.73
N GLU A 192 -4.30 -20.58 -12.69
CA GLU A 192 -5.13 -20.79 -13.87
C GLU A 192 -5.67 -19.42 -14.30
N PRO A 193 -5.59 -19.08 -15.59
CA PRO A 193 -6.18 -17.86 -16.08
C PRO A 193 -7.67 -17.87 -15.72
N PRO A 194 -8.22 -16.80 -15.15
CA PRO A 194 -9.64 -16.74 -14.86
C PRO A 194 -10.42 -16.97 -16.14
N ASP A 195 -11.36 -17.92 -16.12
CA ASP A 195 -12.27 -18.18 -17.21
C ASP A 195 -13.19 -16.96 -17.38
N TRP A 196 -13.01 -16.25 -18.46
CA TRP A 196 -13.75 -15.02 -18.79
C TRP A 196 -15.06 -15.29 -19.55
N ARG A 197 -15.49 -16.56 -19.70
CA ARG A 197 -16.72 -16.89 -20.40
C ARG A 197 -17.96 -16.63 -19.57
#